data_8b74ee5e29aff09d484405feb7230e73
#
_entry.id   8b74ee5e29aff09d484405feb7230e73
#
_cell.length_a   1.000
_cell.length_b   1.000
_cell.length_c   1.000
_cell.angle_alpha   90.00
_cell.angle_beta   90.00
_cell.angle_gamma   90.00
#
_symmetry.space_group_name_H-M   'P 1'
#
loop_
_entity.id
_entity.type
_entity.pdbx_description
1 polymer ?
#
loop_
_entity_poly.entity_id
_entity_poly.type
_entity_poly.pdbx_seq_one_letter_code
_entity_poly.pdbx_strand_id
1 'polypeptide(L)'
;MLNRNRRRQAKPIPVGRKEFGLSKLGVPRFDFRDPYHLAVSLTWPGFVAVMLGCWLTINLGFALLYVLSPGDIANARPGSFSDGFFFSIETLATVGYGVMAPKTLYGHIISATEIVTGMAFTAIFTGLLFVRFSRPKAKIIYADDAVITTHDGQPALMLRLANGRLTMMSSANARLFVLLAERTSEGTFFRRIHELRLRQSHLPLFGMPWTLVHIM
;
A
#
# COMPACT_ATOMS: atom_id res chain seq x y z
N MET A 1 -27.88 -2.64 -30.50
CA MET A 1 -26.72 -3.49 -30.18
C MET A 1 -26.09 -2.98 -28.86
N LEU A 2 -26.49 -3.54 -27.74
CA LEU A 2 -26.05 -3.13 -26.41
C LEU A 2 -24.79 -3.88 -26.03
N ASN A 3 -23.72 -3.13 -25.85
CA ASN A 3 -22.38 -3.57 -25.48
C ASN A 3 -22.39 -4.23 -24.10
N ARG A 4 -22.27 -5.57 -24.05
CA ARG A 4 -22.11 -6.36 -22.81
C ARG A 4 -20.71 -6.11 -22.22
N ASN A 5 -20.54 -5.02 -21.52
CA ASN A 5 -19.33 -4.77 -20.73
C ASN A 5 -19.18 -5.85 -19.64
N ARG A 6 -18.12 -6.62 -19.76
CA ARG A 6 -17.65 -7.64 -18.80
C ARG A 6 -17.68 -7.08 -17.38
N ARG A 7 -18.60 -7.57 -16.57
CA ARG A 7 -18.60 -7.39 -15.11
C ARG A 7 -17.30 -8.03 -14.58
N ARG A 8 -16.27 -7.22 -14.37
CA ARG A 8 -15.09 -7.63 -13.60
C ARG A 8 -15.57 -7.86 -12.17
N GLN A 9 -15.60 -9.11 -11.75
CA GLN A 9 -15.92 -9.49 -10.39
C GLN A 9 -14.86 -8.88 -9.46
N ALA A 10 -15.27 -7.92 -8.63
CA ALA A 10 -14.45 -7.44 -7.54
C ALA A 10 -14.34 -8.58 -6.51
N LYS A 11 -13.11 -8.86 -6.04
CA LYS A 11 -12.91 -9.84 -4.97
C LYS A 11 -13.66 -9.36 -3.71
N PRO A 12 -14.46 -10.23 -3.07
CA PRO A 12 -15.14 -9.89 -1.83
C PRO A 12 -14.11 -9.59 -0.73
N ILE A 13 -14.40 -8.59 0.10
CA ILE A 13 -13.62 -8.32 1.30
C ILE A 13 -14.07 -9.34 2.35
N PRO A 14 -13.20 -10.21 2.86
CA PRO A 14 -13.59 -11.18 3.87
C PRO A 14 -13.90 -10.43 5.18
N VAL A 15 -15.14 -10.51 5.62
CA VAL A 15 -15.59 -10.05 6.94
C VAL A 15 -16.07 -11.30 7.69
N GLY A 16 -15.18 -11.88 8.49
CA GLY A 16 -15.44 -13.14 9.18
C GLY A 16 -15.45 -14.36 8.24
N ARG A 17 -15.94 -15.50 8.73
CA ARG A 17 -16.00 -16.78 7.99
C ARG A 17 -17.03 -16.79 6.86
N LYS A 18 -17.96 -15.82 6.82
CA LYS A 18 -18.92 -15.61 5.73
C LYS A 18 -18.52 -14.36 4.94
N GLU A 19 -18.13 -14.55 3.70
CA GLU A 19 -17.73 -13.49 2.78
C GLU A 19 -18.89 -12.50 2.53
N PHE A 20 -18.83 -11.34 3.14
CA PHE A 20 -19.66 -10.21 2.72
C PHE A 20 -19.01 -9.57 1.49
N GLY A 21 -19.49 -9.92 0.31
CA GLY A 21 -18.99 -9.37 -0.95
C GLY A 21 -19.45 -7.92 -1.15
N LEU A 22 -18.75 -6.97 -0.56
CA LEU A 22 -18.87 -5.56 -0.93
C LEU A 22 -18.06 -5.32 -2.20
N SER A 23 -18.73 -5.32 -3.37
CA SER A 23 -18.08 -4.89 -4.60
C SER A 23 -18.24 -3.38 -4.76
N LYS A 24 -17.15 -2.63 -4.73
CA LYS A 24 -17.14 -1.23 -5.12
C LYS A 24 -17.23 -1.14 -6.64
N LEU A 25 -18.39 -0.75 -7.15
CA LEU A 25 -18.59 -0.49 -8.58
C LEU A 25 -18.06 0.92 -8.91
N GLY A 26 -17.24 1.04 -9.97
CA GLY A 26 -16.79 2.32 -10.50
C GLY A 26 -15.50 2.90 -9.90
N VAL A 27 -14.83 2.20 -8.98
CA VAL A 27 -13.51 2.64 -8.47
C VAL A 27 -12.40 1.96 -9.28
N PRO A 28 -11.54 2.70 -9.99
CA PRO A 28 -10.40 2.11 -10.69
C PRO A 28 -9.45 1.47 -9.67
N ARG A 29 -8.94 0.28 -10.00
CA ARG A 29 -8.04 -0.48 -9.12
C ARG A 29 -6.68 0.20 -8.92
N PHE A 30 -6.28 1.01 -9.88
CA PHE A 30 -5.06 1.82 -9.86
C PHE A 30 -5.44 3.25 -10.25
N ASP A 31 -5.32 4.18 -9.31
CA ASP A 31 -5.48 5.60 -9.57
C ASP A 31 -4.08 6.21 -9.77
N PHE A 32 -3.73 6.43 -11.05
CA PHE A 32 -2.46 7.06 -11.40
C PHE A 32 -2.41 8.56 -11.05
N ARG A 33 -3.53 9.15 -10.62
CA ARG A 33 -3.59 10.54 -10.16
C ARG A 33 -3.06 10.70 -8.73
N ASP A 34 -3.00 9.59 -7.98
CA ASP A 34 -2.40 9.57 -6.65
C ASP A 34 -1.26 8.53 -6.60
N PRO A 35 -0.05 8.89 -7.08
CA PRO A 35 1.10 7.99 -7.13
C PRO A 35 1.57 7.58 -5.73
N TYR A 36 1.37 8.44 -4.71
CA TYR A 36 1.69 8.10 -3.33
C TYR A 36 0.81 6.97 -2.81
N HIS A 37 -0.51 7.10 -2.97
CA HIS A 37 -1.45 6.06 -2.55
C HIS A 37 -1.20 4.74 -3.31
N LEU A 38 -0.89 4.83 -4.60
CA LEU A 38 -0.52 3.68 -5.42
C LEU A 38 0.71 2.97 -4.85
N ALA A 39 1.81 3.69 -4.63
CA ALA A 39 3.06 3.14 -4.12
C ALA A 39 2.88 2.48 -2.75
N VAL A 40 2.04 3.05 -1.88
CA VAL A 40 1.80 2.54 -0.53
C VAL A 40 0.80 1.38 -0.50
N SER A 41 -0.09 1.25 -1.47
CA SER A 41 -1.11 0.20 -1.56
C SER A 41 -0.63 -1.09 -2.25
N LEU A 42 0.48 -1.03 -3.00
CA LEU A 42 1.07 -2.19 -3.65
C LEU A 42 1.47 -3.28 -2.64
N THR A 43 1.51 -4.53 -3.09
CA THR A 43 2.19 -5.61 -2.35
C THR A 43 3.69 -5.35 -2.28
N TRP A 44 4.42 -5.99 -1.34
CA TRP A 44 5.87 -5.82 -1.26
C TRP A 44 6.61 -6.15 -2.57
N PRO A 45 6.37 -7.31 -3.21
CA PRO A 45 6.98 -7.60 -4.50
C PRO A 45 6.62 -6.60 -5.59
N GLY A 46 5.34 -6.14 -5.62
CA GLY A 46 4.91 -5.13 -6.58
C GLY A 46 5.59 -3.78 -6.39
N PHE A 47 5.78 -3.35 -5.14
CA PHE A 47 6.52 -2.12 -4.83
C PHE A 47 7.98 -2.20 -5.29
N VAL A 48 8.67 -3.29 -4.96
CA VAL A 48 10.06 -3.50 -5.38
C VAL A 48 10.17 -3.54 -6.90
N ALA A 49 9.27 -4.25 -7.58
CA ALA A 49 9.25 -4.31 -9.04
C ALA A 49 9.06 -2.94 -9.70
N VAL A 50 8.16 -2.10 -9.17
CA VAL A 50 7.95 -0.73 -9.67
C VAL A 50 9.19 0.13 -9.44
N MET A 51 9.78 0.07 -8.25
CA MET A 51 10.99 0.85 -7.94
C MET A 51 12.19 0.44 -8.80
N LEU A 52 12.41 -0.86 -8.97
CA LEU A 52 13.45 -1.37 -9.88
C LEU A 52 13.18 -1.01 -11.34
N GLY A 53 11.92 -1.08 -11.77
CA GLY A 53 11.52 -0.65 -13.11
C GLY A 53 11.79 0.82 -13.36
N CYS A 54 11.43 1.71 -12.44
CA CYS A 54 11.74 3.14 -12.51
C CYS A 54 13.26 3.39 -12.54
N TRP A 55 13.99 2.76 -11.62
CA TRP A 55 15.45 2.87 -11.57
C TRP A 55 16.12 2.43 -12.88
N LEU A 56 15.71 1.29 -13.41
CA LEU A 56 16.22 0.77 -14.67
C LEU A 56 15.88 1.70 -15.85
N THR A 57 14.65 2.24 -15.89
CA THR A 57 14.22 3.16 -16.94
C THR A 57 15.05 4.44 -16.94
N ILE A 58 15.38 4.98 -15.77
CA ILE A 58 16.24 6.17 -15.64
C ILE A 58 17.64 5.85 -16.18
N ASN A 59 18.25 4.74 -15.74
CA ASN A 59 19.57 4.33 -16.21
C ASN A 59 19.62 4.09 -17.72
N LEU A 60 18.60 3.44 -18.28
CA LEU A 60 18.51 3.25 -19.73
C LEU A 60 18.39 4.56 -20.48
N GLY A 61 17.61 5.51 -19.93
CA GLY A 61 17.46 6.85 -20.52
C GLY A 61 18.79 7.60 -20.55
N PHE A 62 19.52 7.62 -19.45
CA PHE A 62 20.84 8.28 -19.40
C PHE A 62 21.89 7.55 -20.26
N ALA A 63 21.89 6.21 -20.26
CA ALA A 63 22.75 5.43 -21.16
C ALA A 63 22.55 5.81 -22.64
N LEU A 64 21.28 5.99 -23.06
CA LEU A 64 20.98 6.44 -24.41
C LEU A 64 21.55 7.84 -24.69
N LEU A 65 21.43 8.78 -23.74
CA LEU A 65 21.97 10.13 -23.88
C LEU A 65 23.50 10.10 -24.06
N TYR A 66 24.22 9.23 -23.35
CA TYR A 66 25.67 9.06 -23.52
C TYR A 66 26.04 8.42 -24.86
N VAL A 67 25.21 7.51 -25.39
CA VAL A 67 25.44 6.93 -26.71
C VAL A 67 25.25 7.92 -27.84
N LEU A 68 24.36 8.92 -27.67
CA LEU A 68 24.11 9.96 -28.68
C LEU A 68 25.32 10.85 -28.97
N SER A 69 26.28 10.94 -28.06
CA SER A 69 27.51 11.70 -28.24
C SER A 69 28.73 10.85 -27.93
N PRO A 70 29.24 10.11 -28.92
CA PRO A 70 30.38 9.20 -28.72
C PRO A 70 31.65 9.95 -28.30
N GLY A 71 32.31 9.45 -27.23
CA GLY A 71 33.55 10.04 -26.71
C GLY A 71 33.35 11.00 -25.54
N ASP A 72 32.13 11.15 -25.03
CA ASP A 72 31.81 11.98 -23.86
C ASP A 72 32.29 11.39 -22.53
N ILE A 73 32.51 10.11 -22.48
CA ILE A 73 32.98 9.39 -21.29
C ILE A 73 34.42 8.98 -21.51
N ALA A 74 35.32 9.41 -20.62
CA ALA A 74 36.70 8.96 -20.60
C ALA A 74 36.77 7.47 -20.25
N ASN A 75 37.71 6.75 -20.89
CA ASN A 75 37.95 5.30 -20.69
C ASN A 75 36.76 4.40 -21.08
N ALA A 76 35.73 4.92 -21.71
CA ALA A 76 34.65 4.16 -22.31
C ALA A 76 34.90 3.97 -23.81
N ARG A 77 34.41 2.89 -24.39
CA ARG A 77 34.43 2.68 -25.84
C ARG A 77 33.43 3.61 -26.50
N PRO A 78 33.83 4.43 -27.49
CA PRO A 78 32.94 5.37 -28.14
C PRO A 78 31.70 4.67 -28.70
N GLY A 79 30.49 5.17 -28.35
CA GLY A 79 29.21 4.62 -28.80
C GLY A 79 28.81 3.29 -28.17
N SER A 80 29.56 2.77 -27.20
CA SER A 80 29.22 1.54 -26.49
C SER A 80 28.05 1.77 -25.52
N PHE A 81 26.91 1.16 -25.82
CA PHE A 81 25.74 1.22 -24.92
C PHE A 81 26.03 0.60 -23.55
N SER A 82 26.77 -0.52 -23.50
CA SER A 82 27.10 -1.17 -22.23
C SER A 82 27.94 -0.29 -21.32
N ASP A 83 28.94 0.40 -21.87
CA ASP A 83 29.80 1.29 -21.10
C ASP A 83 29.01 2.52 -20.61
N GLY A 84 28.17 3.10 -21.45
CA GLY A 84 27.25 4.17 -21.06
C GLY A 84 26.25 3.74 -19.99
N PHE A 85 25.74 2.51 -20.09
CA PHE A 85 24.78 1.98 -19.10
C PHE A 85 25.44 1.74 -17.73
N PHE A 86 26.61 1.15 -17.68
CA PHE A 86 27.34 0.94 -16.42
C PHE A 86 27.81 2.28 -15.83
N PHE A 87 28.24 3.23 -16.66
CA PHE A 87 28.58 4.57 -16.21
C PHE A 87 27.35 5.30 -15.60
N SER A 88 26.18 5.14 -16.23
CA SER A 88 24.92 5.64 -15.67
C SER A 88 24.62 5.03 -14.29
N ILE A 89 24.74 3.71 -14.13
CA ILE A 89 24.54 3.05 -12.83
C ILE A 89 25.47 3.64 -11.76
N GLU A 90 26.77 3.78 -12.08
CA GLU A 90 27.77 4.31 -11.15
C GLU A 90 27.48 5.77 -10.78
N THR A 91 27.01 6.57 -11.75
CA THR A 91 26.70 7.99 -11.58
C THR A 91 25.40 8.19 -10.82
N LEU A 92 24.32 7.50 -11.24
CA LEU A 92 23.01 7.61 -10.61
C LEU A 92 23.03 7.14 -9.15
N ALA A 93 23.74 6.05 -8.88
CA ALA A 93 23.92 5.50 -7.52
C ALA A 93 24.98 6.28 -6.71
N THR A 94 25.58 7.30 -7.27
CA THR A 94 26.67 8.11 -6.64
C THR A 94 27.86 7.29 -6.16
N VAL A 95 28.17 6.16 -6.83
CA VAL A 95 29.30 5.31 -6.49
C VAL A 95 30.61 5.89 -6.99
N GLY A 96 30.71 6.23 -8.30
CA GLY A 96 31.81 6.93 -8.89
C GLY A 96 33.16 6.25 -8.69
N TYR A 97 33.37 5.05 -9.22
CA TYR A 97 34.67 4.34 -9.10
C TYR A 97 35.86 5.10 -9.66
N GLY A 98 35.61 6.12 -10.51
CA GLY A 98 36.66 6.97 -11.07
C GLY A 98 37.40 6.38 -12.29
N VAL A 99 37.02 5.19 -12.74
CA VAL A 99 37.56 4.59 -13.98
C VAL A 99 36.96 5.29 -15.20
N MET A 100 35.64 5.46 -15.22
CA MET A 100 34.91 6.24 -16.22
C MET A 100 34.57 7.61 -15.64
N ALA A 101 34.73 8.67 -16.43
CA ALA A 101 34.43 10.05 -16.01
C ALA A 101 33.94 10.86 -17.20
N PRO A 102 33.09 11.92 -17.00
CA PRO A 102 32.68 12.79 -18.08
C PRO A 102 33.90 13.55 -18.61
N LYS A 103 34.02 13.65 -19.95
CA LYS A 103 35.18 14.24 -20.64
C LYS A 103 34.83 15.57 -21.34
N THR A 104 33.64 15.68 -21.89
CA THR A 104 33.17 16.84 -22.64
C THR A 104 32.20 17.66 -21.82
N LEU A 105 31.93 18.89 -22.25
CA LEU A 105 30.93 19.74 -21.61
C LEU A 105 29.53 19.07 -21.61
N TYR A 106 29.17 18.41 -22.72
CA TYR A 106 27.92 17.66 -22.81
C TYR A 106 27.90 16.52 -21.76
N GLY A 107 28.97 15.72 -21.70
CA GLY A 107 29.09 14.64 -20.71
C GLY A 107 28.97 15.16 -19.27
N HIS A 108 29.59 16.29 -18.94
CA HIS A 108 29.46 16.92 -17.62
C HIS A 108 28.04 17.40 -17.32
N ILE A 109 27.32 17.99 -18.29
CA ILE A 109 25.93 18.44 -18.08
C ILE A 109 25.03 17.24 -17.85
N ILE A 110 25.14 16.19 -18.66
CA ILE A 110 24.34 14.98 -18.53
C ILE A 110 24.61 14.29 -17.17
N SER A 111 25.88 14.12 -16.80
CA SER A 111 26.23 13.47 -15.53
C SER A 111 25.79 14.29 -14.30
N ALA A 112 25.89 15.61 -14.35
CA ALA A 112 25.38 16.49 -13.29
C ALA A 112 23.86 16.36 -13.13
N THR A 113 23.12 16.32 -14.24
CA THR A 113 21.67 16.14 -14.25
C THR A 113 21.30 14.75 -13.70
N GLU A 114 22.06 13.75 -14.09
CA GLU A 114 21.88 12.36 -13.62
C GLU A 114 22.11 12.24 -12.12
N ILE A 115 23.16 12.84 -11.57
CA ILE A 115 23.42 12.89 -10.12
C ILE A 115 22.23 13.50 -9.36
N VAL A 116 21.73 14.65 -9.81
CA VAL A 116 20.55 15.28 -9.18
C VAL A 116 19.33 14.38 -9.25
N THR A 117 19.11 13.71 -10.40
CA THR A 117 18.01 12.76 -10.59
C THR A 117 18.16 11.56 -9.65
N GLY A 118 19.36 11.01 -9.51
CA GLY A 118 19.67 9.90 -8.60
C GLY A 118 19.45 10.26 -7.14
N MET A 119 19.88 11.45 -6.72
CA MET A 119 19.64 11.96 -5.36
C MET A 119 18.13 12.09 -5.08
N ALA A 120 17.39 12.67 -6.02
CA ALA A 120 15.93 12.82 -5.89
C ALA A 120 15.23 11.45 -5.84
N PHE A 121 15.60 10.50 -6.71
CA PHE A 121 15.07 9.14 -6.70
C PHE A 121 15.34 8.45 -5.37
N THR A 122 16.57 8.53 -4.86
CA THR A 122 16.97 7.91 -3.58
C THR A 122 16.19 8.51 -2.42
N ALA A 123 16.00 9.82 -2.38
CA ALA A 123 15.22 10.51 -1.36
C ALA A 123 13.75 10.05 -1.36
N ILE A 124 13.11 10.00 -2.53
CA ILE A 124 11.72 9.55 -2.69
C ILE A 124 11.58 8.07 -2.29
N PHE A 125 12.49 7.21 -2.77
CA PHE A 125 12.48 5.79 -2.46
C PHE A 125 12.62 5.53 -0.96
N THR A 126 13.57 6.20 -0.30
CA THR A 126 13.78 6.09 1.15
C THR A 126 12.56 6.56 1.93
N GLY A 127 11.97 7.69 1.52
CA GLY A 127 10.74 8.20 2.13
C GLY A 127 9.57 7.21 2.00
N LEU A 128 9.36 6.63 0.82
CA LEU A 128 8.32 5.62 0.60
C LEU A 128 8.57 4.34 1.41
N LEU A 129 9.82 3.88 1.48
CA LEU A 129 10.22 2.75 2.34
C LEU A 129 9.88 3.03 3.80
N PHE A 130 10.29 4.20 4.33
CA PHE A 130 10.01 4.58 5.71
C PHE A 130 8.51 4.57 6.01
N VAL A 131 7.69 5.17 5.15
CA VAL A 131 6.22 5.17 5.32
C VAL A 131 5.65 3.75 5.34
N ARG A 132 6.16 2.85 4.50
CA ARG A 132 5.69 1.46 4.44
C ARG A 132 6.08 0.67 5.69
N PHE A 133 7.29 0.82 6.20
CA PHE A 133 7.76 0.16 7.42
C PHE A 133 7.10 0.72 8.67
N SER A 134 6.86 2.03 8.71
CA SER A 134 6.28 2.72 9.87
C SER A 134 4.79 2.48 10.04
N ARG A 135 4.09 1.82 9.09
CA ARG A 135 2.66 1.50 9.23
C ARG A 135 2.45 0.40 10.26
N PRO A 136 1.92 0.72 11.44
CA PRO A 136 1.58 -0.31 12.41
C PRO A 136 0.41 -1.14 11.87
N LYS A 137 0.59 -2.44 11.80
CA LYS A 137 -0.50 -3.38 11.46
C LYS A 137 -0.97 -4.03 12.76
N ALA A 138 -2.12 -3.62 13.25
CA ALA A 138 -2.77 -4.35 14.33
C ALA A 138 -3.14 -5.75 13.82
N LYS A 139 -2.84 -6.77 14.61
CA LYS A 139 -3.29 -8.15 14.36
C LYS A 139 -4.31 -8.49 15.44
N ILE A 140 -5.59 -8.33 15.10
CA ILE A 140 -6.70 -8.67 15.99
C ILE A 140 -7.24 -10.01 15.56
N ILE A 141 -7.40 -10.93 16.52
CA ILE A 141 -8.00 -12.23 16.37
C ILE A 141 -9.43 -12.11 16.90
N TYR A 142 -10.39 -12.52 16.11
CA TYR A 142 -11.80 -12.55 16.47
C TYR A 142 -12.21 -14.00 16.76
N ALA A 143 -13.14 -14.19 17.69
CA ALA A 143 -13.83 -15.46 17.81
C ALA A 143 -14.60 -15.76 16.51
N ASP A 144 -14.72 -17.04 16.19
CA ASP A 144 -15.39 -17.49 14.96
C ASP A 144 -16.87 -17.08 14.93
N ASP A 145 -17.55 -17.10 16.09
CA ASP A 145 -18.96 -16.79 16.21
C ASP A 145 -19.22 -15.78 17.34
N ALA A 146 -20.23 -14.94 17.13
CA ALA A 146 -20.83 -14.15 18.18
C ALA A 146 -21.87 -14.99 18.93
N VAL A 147 -21.95 -14.86 20.24
CA VAL A 147 -22.81 -15.66 21.10
C VAL A 147 -23.89 -14.78 21.70
N ILE A 148 -25.13 -15.25 21.67
CA ILE A 148 -26.25 -14.66 22.43
C ILE A 148 -26.40 -15.45 23.72
N THR A 149 -26.27 -14.76 24.85
CA THR A 149 -26.36 -15.38 26.20
C THR A 149 -26.93 -14.36 27.19
N THR A 150 -27.07 -14.79 28.44
CA THR A 150 -27.51 -13.89 29.52
C THR A 150 -26.31 -13.25 30.20
N HIS A 151 -26.33 -11.92 30.36
CA HIS A 151 -25.34 -11.16 31.10
C HIS A 151 -26.05 -10.24 32.11
N ASP A 152 -25.76 -10.40 33.39
CA ASP A 152 -26.41 -9.69 34.48
C ASP A 152 -27.97 -9.79 34.41
N GLY A 153 -28.49 -10.97 34.05
CA GLY A 153 -29.92 -11.22 33.95
C GLY A 153 -30.59 -10.71 32.67
N GLN A 154 -29.87 -10.07 31.77
CA GLN A 154 -30.37 -9.53 30.51
C GLN A 154 -29.80 -10.26 29.30
N PRO A 155 -30.56 -10.44 28.20
CA PRO A 155 -30.05 -11.03 27.00
C PRO A 155 -28.96 -10.10 26.40
N ALA A 156 -27.84 -10.68 26.03
CA ALA A 156 -26.70 -9.95 25.51
C ALA A 156 -26.05 -10.66 24.32
N LEU A 157 -25.66 -9.87 23.33
CA LEU A 157 -24.81 -10.30 22.24
C LEU A 157 -23.34 -10.10 22.65
N MET A 158 -22.56 -11.17 22.61
CA MET A 158 -21.15 -11.17 22.98
C MET A 158 -20.27 -11.57 21.81
N LEU A 159 -19.19 -10.80 21.59
CA LEU A 159 -18.14 -11.11 20.64
C LEU A 159 -16.78 -11.01 21.33
N ARG A 160 -15.98 -12.07 21.28
CA ARG A 160 -14.65 -12.09 21.86
C ARG A 160 -13.60 -11.77 20.81
N LEU A 161 -12.65 -10.93 21.21
CA LEU A 161 -11.50 -10.59 20.40
C LEU A 161 -10.21 -10.62 21.25
N ALA A 162 -9.07 -10.83 20.61
CA ALA A 162 -7.79 -10.89 21.27
C ALA A 162 -6.71 -10.17 20.44
N ASN A 163 -5.70 -9.65 21.13
CA ASN A 163 -4.51 -9.14 20.49
C ASN A 163 -3.64 -10.31 20.01
N GLY A 164 -3.45 -10.42 18.70
CA GLY A 164 -2.62 -11.45 18.07
C GLY A 164 -1.14 -11.13 18.05
N ARG A 165 -0.68 -10.08 18.78
CA ARG A 165 0.73 -9.74 18.96
C ARG A 165 1.14 -9.82 20.41
N LEU A 166 2.44 -10.02 20.67
CA LEU A 166 3.01 -10.00 22.01
C LEU A 166 3.06 -8.59 22.62
N THR A 167 3.07 -7.55 21.77
CA THR A 167 3.07 -6.16 22.22
C THR A 167 1.68 -5.71 22.58
N MET A 168 1.51 -5.10 23.75
CA MET A 168 0.24 -4.50 24.18
C MET A 168 -0.11 -3.31 23.26
N MET A 169 -1.39 -3.17 22.96
CA MET A 169 -1.92 -1.99 22.28
C MET A 169 -2.52 -1.05 23.32
N SER A 170 -2.18 0.24 23.25
CA SER A 170 -2.77 1.29 24.07
C SER A 170 -4.00 1.89 23.41
N SER A 171 -4.97 2.31 24.20
CA SER A 171 -6.18 3.03 23.74
C SER A 171 -6.96 2.32 22.64
N ALA A 172 -7.28 1.04 22.83
CA ALA A 172 -8.10 0.29 21.89
C ALA A 172 -9.57 0.74 21.99
N ASN A 173 -10.15 1.13 20.84
CA ASN A 173 -11.57 1.46 20.72
C ASN A 173 -12.27 0.45 19.84
N ALA A 174 -13.40 -0.06 20.28
CA ALA A 174 -14.24 -0.99 19.53
C ALA A 174 -15.61 -0.37 19.25
N ARG A 175 -16.11 -0.60 18.03
CA ARG A 175 -17.47 -0.25 17.64
C ARG A 175 -18.07 -1.48 16.95
N LEU A 176 -19.28 -1.84 17.31
CA LEU A 176 -19.99 -2.99 16.76
C LEU A 176 -21.18 -2.48 15.93
N PHE A 177 -21.30 -2.99 14.72
CA PHE A 177 -22.37 -2.61 13.81
C PHE A 177 -23.12 -3.86 13.36
N VAL A 178 -24.45 -3.72 13.23
CA VAL A 178 -25.29 -4.72 12.59
C VAL A 178 -25.87 -4.14 11.29
N LEU A 179 -25.86 -4.96 10.24
CA LEU A 179 -26.49 -4.62 8.97
C LEU A 179 -27.86 -5.29 8.91
N LEU A 180 -28.90 -4.48 9.02
CA LEU A 180 -30.29 -4.95 8.95
C LEU A 180 -30.88 -4.65 7.57
N ALA A 181 -31.63 -5.60 7.04
CA ALA A 181 -32.44 -5.40 5.85
C ALA A 181 -33.84 -4.91 6.30
N GLU A 182 -34.13 -3.68 6.01
CA GLU A 182 -35.42 -3.04 6.33
C GLU A 182 -36.22 -2.78 5.06
N ARG A 183 -37.55 -2.78 5.17
CA ARG A 183 -38.43 -2.28 4.12
C ARG A 183 -38.92 -0.89 4.52
N THR A 184 -38.80 0.05 3.59
CA THR A 184 -39.40 1.37 3.78
C THR A 184 -40.94 1.28 3.68
N SER A 185 -41.64 2.35 4.10
CA SER A 185 -43.10 2.48 3.95
C SER A 185 -43.56 2.33 2.51
N GLU A 186 -42.72 2.69 1.54
CA GLU A 186 -42.96 2.58 0.10
C GLU A 186 -42.68 1.16 -0.45
N GLY A 187 -42.30 0.20 0.43
CA GLY A 187 -42.00 -1.19 0.05
C GLY A 187 -40.63 -1.43 -0.51
N THR A 188 -39.77 -0.40 -0.56
CA THR A 188 -38.39 -0.54 -1.09
C THR A 188 -37.48 -1.23 -0.08
N PHE A 189 -36.66 -2.15 -0.55
CA PHE A 189 -35.68 -2.87 0.27
C PHE A 189 -34.45 -1.97 0.52
N PHE A 190 -34.15 -1.72 1.79
CA PHE A 190 -33.02 -0.89 2.20
C PHE A 190 -32.15 -1.64 3.22
N ARG A 191 -30.83 -1.56 3.09
CA ARG A 191 -29.89 -2.07 4.09
C ARG A 191 -29.36 -0.91 4.92
N ARG A 192 -29.69 -0.92 6.21
CA ARG A 192 -29.24 0.11 7.15
C ARG A 192 -28.23 -0.45 8.14
N ILE A 193 -27.19 0.32 8.39
CA ILE A 193 -26.18 0.00 9.40
C ILE A 193 -26.61 0.65 10.71
N HIS A 194 -26.78 -0.17 11.74
CA HIS A 194 -27.07 0.29 13.10
C HIS A 194 -25.85 0.03 13.98
N GLU A 195 -25.46 1.06 14.74
CA GLU A 195 -24.42 0.92 15.74
C GLU A 195 -25.00 0.32 17.02
N LEU A 196 -24.39 -0.76 17.50
CA LEU A 196 -24.79 -1.41 18.73
C LEU A 196 -24.00 -0.80 19.90
N ARG A 197 -24.70 -0.28 20.90
CA ARG A 197 -24.07 0.25 22.11
C ARG A 197 -23.34 -0.86 22.87
N LEU A 198 -22.02 -0.71 23.02
CA LEU A 198 -21.21 -1.61 23.83
C LEU A 198 -21.18 -1.14 25.28
N ARG A 199 -21.21 -2.10 26.21
CA ARG A 199 -21.05 -1.81 27.64
C ARG A 199 -19.68 -1.22 27.95
N GLN A 200 -18.63 -1.71 27.24
CA GLN A 200 -17.28 -1.16 27.25
C GLN A 200 -16.80 -1.03 25.82
N SER A 201 -16.67 0.18 25.33
CA SER A 201 -16.21 0.49 23.97
C SER A 201 -14.73 0.89 23.91
N HIS A 202 -14.10 1.17 25.06
CA HIS A 202 -12.72 1.60 25.18
C HIS A 202 -11.97 0.72 26.18
N LEU A 203 -10.77 0.30 25.79
CA LEU A 203 -9.84 -0.43 26.65
C LEU A 203 -8.49 0.28 26.68
N PRO A 204 -8.03 0.79 27.83
CA PRO A 204 -6.77 1.52 27.94
C PRO A 204 -5.56 0.70 27.51
N LEU A 205 -5.53 -0.59 27.86
CA LEU A 205 -4.46 -1.54 27.51
C LEU A 205 -5.07 -2.83 26.99
N PHE A 206 -4.85 -3.13 25.71
CA PHE A 206 -5.34 -4.33 25.07
C PHE A 206 -4.22 -5.36 24.88
N GLY A 207 -4.03 -6.18 25.89
CA GLY A 207 -3.06 -7.29 25.89
C GLY A 207 -3.72 -8.66 26.15
N MET A 208 -4.88 -8.67 26.78
CA MET A 208 -5.66 -9.86 27.10
C MET A 208 -6.90 -9.98 26.20
N PRO A 209 -7.58 -11.14 26.14
CA PRO A 209 -8.85 -11.26 25.43
C PRO A 209 -9.88 -10.25 25.95
N TRP A 210 -10.57 -9.59 25.03
CA TRP A 210 -11.60 -8.61 25.30
C TRP A 210 -12.94 -9.11 24.78
N THR A 211 -13.96 -9.11 25.63
CA THR A 211 -15.31 -9.48 25.23
C THR A 211 -16.14 -8.20 25.05
N LEU A 212 -16.58 -7.95 23.83
CA LEU A 212 -17.53 -6.89 23.53
C LEU A 212 -18.92 -7.39 23.91
N VAL A 213 -19.64 -6.61 24.72
CA VAL A 213 -20.97 -6.94 25.20
C VAL A 213 -21.96 -5.86 24.78
N HIS A 214 -23.01 -6.26 24.07
CA HIS A 214 -24.16 -5.43 23.75
C HIS A 214 -25.40 -6.01 24.42
N ILE A 215 -26.06 -5.25 25.28
CA ILE A 215 -27.34 -5.63 25.90
C ILE A 215 -28.45 -5.40 24.89
N MET A 216 -29.29 -6.41 24.66
CA MET A 216 -30.39 -6.37 23.69
C MET A 216 -31.69 -5.86 24.33
#